data_eaeff8d45f1741a2c5774988a68555e0
#
_entry.id   eaeff8d45f1741a2c5774988a68555e0
#
_cell.length_a   1.000
_cell.length_b   1.000
_cell.length_c   1.000
_cell.angle_alpha   90.00
_cell.angle_beta   90.00
_cell.angle_gamma   90.00
#
_symmetry.space_group_name_H-M   'P 1'
#
loop_
_entity.id
_entity.type
_entity.pdbx_description
1 polymer ?
#
loop_
_entity_poly.entity_id
_entity_poly.type
_entity_poly.pdbx_seq_one_letter_code
_entity_poly.pdbx_strand_id
1 'polypeptide(L)'
;MPDEQAQETERRARRDRRLKRRRRLVSEYLGLLARIKLWWSHEQIIGITGSIGKSSTKEAVVRILEDEYAVDQSFAEYNTRLGLLLSVYRQESGEGSAKAWYRAMIGATRRFLTDRTRYELLVLEIGVSWPGGMRETLRVFRPDIGIFTGVAPIHLDEGQFADEQAILGEKAELIRSMKGGTAILNRDNSYSRSLEHEPLRAEVLWYGRRPDERPITSLPPGLYFDNLHSSSRGISADVHVSGTGALRADSRTLHSPVLGEQHIYVLLPAILAGLVTGLTLERACAHLGSFRLPPGRMSLIPGINSCTILDSSRNSSPVAVQAALETLRKYPARRRIALICSMLDLGPRSESLHRDIGRRIPRCSDLLVTVGAEAELIADEARIQGMPESSIYYFETPVDAARYLKRTDLTP
;
A
#
# COMPACT_ATOMS: atom_id res chain seq x y z
N MET A 1 -21.94 -35.65 -21.19
CA MET A 1 -20.62 -34.94 -21.17
C MET A 1 -20.69 -33.45 -21.52
N PRO A 2 -21.00 -32.96 -22.78
CA PRO A 2 -21.11 -31.50 -23.04
C PRO A 2 -22.22 -30.80 -22.24
N ASP A 3 -23.31 -31.50 -21.98
CA ASP A 3 -24.50 -30.96 -21.29
C ASP A 3 -24.28 -30.80 -19.77
N GLU A 4 -23.45 -31.63 -19.14
CA GLU A 4 -23.08 -31.50 -17.72
C GLU A 4 -22.16 -30.34 -17.46
N GLN A 5 -21.19 -30.08 -18.34
CA GLN A 5 -20.29 -28.94 -18.24
C GLN A 5 -21.05 -27.61 -18.46
N ALA A 6 -21.99 -27.55 -19.38
CA ALA A 6 -22.86 -26.41 -19.59
C ALA A 6 -23.74 -26.14 -18.35
N GLN A 7 -24.35 -27.17 -17.77
CA GLN A 7 -25.19 -27.07 -16.57
C GLN A 7 -24.36 -26.62 -15.34
N GLU A 8 -23.13 -27.13 -15.18
CA GLU A 8 -22.25 -26.70 -14.08
C GLU A 8 -21.81 -25.25 -14.22
N THR A 9 -21.47 -24.81 -15.43
CA THR A 9 -21.16 -23.42 -15.74
C THR A 9 -22.33 -22.48 -15.44
N GLU A 10 -23.56 -22.87 -15.81
CA GLU A 10 -24.75 -22.09 -15.50
C GLU A 10 -25.06 -22.03 -14.00
N ARG A 11 -24.89 -23.15 -13.28
CA ARG A 11 -25.02 -23.17 -11.79
C ARG A 11 -24.01 -22.28 -11.10
N ARG A 12 -22.75 -22.26 -11.56
CA ARG A 12 -21.70 -21.36 -11.07
C ARG A 12 -22.08 -19.90 -11.34
N ALA A 13 -22.50 -19.56 -12.56
CA ALA A 13 -22.91 -18.21 -12.93
C ALA A 13 -24.15 -17.72 -12.14
N ARG A 14 -25.13 -18.60 -11.86
CA ARG A 14 -26.29 -18.27 -10.99
C ARG A 14 -25.88 -18.06 -9.54
N ARG A 15 -24.95 -18.89 -9.01
CA ARG A 15 -24.41 -18.75 -7.66
C ARG A 15 -23.66 -17.42 -7.50
N ASP A 16 -22.82 -17.05 -8.47
CA ASP A 16 -22.05 -15.81 -8.46
C ASP A 16 -22.95 -14.57 -8.55
N ARG A 17 -23.99 -14.59 -9.40
CA ARG A 17 -25.00 -13.52 -9.46
C ARG A 17 -25.72 -13.33 -8.11
N ARG A 18 -26.07 -14.42 -7.42
CA ARG A 18 -26.70 -14.36 -6.08
C ARG A 18 -25.74 -13.79 -5.04
N LEU A 19 -24.46 -14.18 -5.05
CA LEU A 19 -23.43 -13.66 -4.16
C LEU A 19 -23.19 -12.17 -4.38
N LYS A 20 -23.02 -11.73 -5.63
CA LYS A 20 -22.88 -10.31 -6.00
C LYS A 20 -24.09 -9.48 -5.53
N ARG A 21 -25.31 -9.96 -5.73
CA ARG A 21 -26.53 -9.29 -5.26
C ARG A 21 -26.56 -9.16 -3.74
N ARG A 22 -26.21 -10.22 -3.01
CA ARG A 22 -26.14 -10.19 -1.54
C ARG A 22 -25.08 -9.21 -1.04
N ARG A 23 -23.86 -9.28 -1.56
CA ARG A 23 -22.79 -8.33 -1.22
C ARG A 23 -23.22 -6.88 -1.45
N ARG A 24 -23.91 -6.62 -2.55
CA ARG A 24 -24.43 -5.27 -2.85
C ARG A 24 -25.46 -4.82 -1.80
N LEU A 25 -26.45 -5.65 -1.45
CA LEU A 25 -27.46 -5.31 -0.45
C LEU A 25 -26.83 -5.03 0.93
N VAL A 26 -25.90 -5.89 1.37
CA VAL A 26 -25.16 -5.69 2.63
C VAL A 26 -24.36 -4.39 2.57
N SER A 27 -23.67 -4.13 1.47
CA SER A 27 -22.88 -2.91 1.27
C SER A 27 -23.73 -1.64 1.31
N GLU A 28 -24.93 -1.65 0.71
CA GLU A 28 -25.85 -0.49 0.78
C GLU A 28 -26.41 -0.27 2.19
N TYR A 29 -26.79 -1.35 2.86
CA TYR A 29 -27.26 -1.28 4.25
C TYR A 29 -26.19 -0.74 5.21
N LEU A 30 -24.98 -1.33 5.20
CA LEU A 30 -23.87 -0.87 6.03
C LEU A 30 -23.44 0.55 5.65
N GLY A 31 -23.51 0.89 4.36
CA GLY A 31 -23.22 2.24 3.88
C GLY A 31 -24.19 3.29 4.38
N LEU A 32 -25.47 2.95 4.53
CA LEU A 32 -26.46 3.84 5.16
C LEU A 32 -26.12 4.08 6.62
N LEU A 33 -25.88 3.01 7.39
CA LEU A 33 -25.51 3.12 8.80
C LEU A 33 -24.22 3.95 8.97
N ALA A 34 -23.19 3.70 8.12
CA ALA A 34 -21.91 4.42 8.19
C ALA A 34 -22.08 5.92 7.91
N ARG A 35 -22.90 6.30 6.92
CA ARG A 35 -23.20 7.72 6.65
C ARG A 35 -23.85 8.41 7.83
N ILE A 36 -24.82 7.74 8.50
CA ILE A 36 -25.47 8.28 9.68
C ILE A 36 -24.46 8.43 10.82
N LYS A 37 -23.64 7.38 11.08
CA LYS A 37 -22.60 7.43 12.12
C LYS A 37 -21.64 8.59 11.87
N LEU A 38 -21.03 8.66 10.69
CA LEU A 38 -20.03 9.69 10.36
C LEU A 38 -20.63 11.11 10.40
N TRP A 39 -21.91 11.27 10.06
CA TRP A 39 -22.60 12.55 10.17
C TRP A 39 -22.77 13.00 11.63
N TRP A 40 -22.97 12.05 12.56
CA TRP A 40 -23.13 12.38 13.99
C TRP A 40 -21.80 12.49 14.73
N SER A 41 -20.80 11.68 14.36
CA SER A 41 -19.52 11.65 15.08
C SER A 41 -18.62 12.82 14.70
N HIS A 42 -18.79 13.40 13.51
CA HIS A 42 -17.93 14.46 12.96
C HIS A 42 -16.43 14.06 12.92
N GLU A 43 -16.15 12.76 12.79
CA GLU A 43 -14.78 12.25 12.64
C GLU A 43 -14.15 12.82 11.38
N GLN A 44 -12.93 13.36 11.49
CA GLN A 44 -12.16 13.78 10.33
C GLN A 44 -11.59 12.54 9.61
N ILE A 45 -11.80 12.44 8.32
CA ILE A 45 -11.42 11.27 7.53
C ILE A 45 -10.10 11.53 6.79
N ILE A 46 -9.10 10.67 7.03
CA ILE A 46 -7.87 10.62 6.27
C ILE A 46 -7.96 9.45 5.30
N GLY A 47 -8.12 9.74 4.01
CA GLY A 47 -8.22 8.73 2.95
C GLY A 47 -6.90 8.54 2.21
N ILE A 48 -6.40 7.32 2.14
CA ILE A 48 -5.11 7.01 1.51
C ILE A 48 -5.32 6.09 0.32
N THR A 49 -4.90 6.52 -0.87
CA THR A 49 -4.97 5.72 -2.10
C THR A 49 -3.68 5.80 -2.90
N GLY A 50 -3.59 5.00 -3.95
CA GLY A 50 -2.46 4.90 -4.88
C GLY A 50 -2.21 3.45 -5.28
N SER A 51 -1.19 3.21 -6.07
CA SER A 51 -0.81 1.87 -6.49
C SER A 51 0.04 1.17 -5.43
N ILE A 52 1.05 1.82 -4.89
CA ILE A 52 2.04 1.25 -3.96
C ILE A 52 2.11 2.10 -2.68
N GLY A 53 2.48 1.49 -1.56
CA GLY A 53 2.76 2.18 -0.30
C GLY A 53 1.55 2.49 0.58
N LYS A 54 0.31 2.30 0.13
CA LYS A 54 -0.93 2.64 0.85
C LYS A 54 -0.95 2.14 2.31
N SER A 55 -0.79 0.82 2.49
CA SER A 55 -0.87 0.19 3.82
C SER A 55 0.23 0.69 4.75
N SER A 56 1.46 0.79 4.23
CA SER A 56 2.58 1.30 5.02
C SER A 56 2.39 2.79 5.38
N THR A 57 1.86 3.60 4.45
CA THR A 57 1.52 5.01 4.71
C THR A 57 0.40 5.12 5.75
N LYS A 58 -0.64 4.26 5.67
CA LYS A 58 -1.71 4.21 6.67
C LYS A 58 -1.14 3.95 8.07
N GLU A 59 -0.31 2.92 8.21
CA GLU A 59 0.30 2.60 9.51
C GLU A 59 1.22 3.71 10.01
N ALA A 60 1.98 4.38 9.12
CA ALA A 60 2.82 5.52 9.50
C ALA A 60 1.98 6.73 9.94
N VAL A 61 0.87 7.01 9.26
CA VAL A 61 -0.09 8.07 9.66
C VAL A 61 -0.69 7.76 11.02
N VAL A 62 -1.16 6.53 11.24
CA VAL A 62 -1.71 6.09 12.53
C VAL A 62 -0.65 6.25 13.61
N ARG A 63 0.59 5.79 13.38
CA ARG A 63 1.69 5.89 14.37
C ARG A 63 1.99 7.33 14.78
N ILE A 64 1.90 8.28 13.86
CA ILE A 64 2.11 9.70 14.17
C ILE A 64 0.96 10.26 15.02
N LEU A 65 -0.29 9.80 14.77
CA LEU A 65 -1.48 10.44 15.32
C LEU A 65 -2.02 9.77 16.58
N GLU A 66 -1.76 8.47 16.79
CA GLU A 66 -2.38 7.67 17.87
C GLU A 66 -2.00 8.11 19.30
N ASP A 67 -0.86 8.77 19.48
CA ASP A 67 -0.44 9.29 20.78
C ASP A 67 -1.07 10.67 21.10
N GLU A 68 -1.66 11.34 20.10
CA GLU A 68 -2.19 12.71 20.20
C GLU A 68 -3.72 12.78 20.05
N TYR A 69 -4.29 11.82 19.32
CA TYR A 69 -5.70 11.79 18.94
C TYR A 69 -6.32 10.41 19.17
N ALA A 70 -7.62 10.39 19.42
CA ALA A 70 -8.38 9.14 19.36
C ALA A 70 -8.56 8.71 17.88
N VAL A 71 -7.73 7.77 17.43
CA VAL A 71 -7.68 7.30 16.04
C VAL A 71 -8.41 5.97 15.89
N ASP A 72 -9.34 5.87 14.92
CA ASP A 72 -9.80 4.59 14.37
C ASP A 72 -9.19 4.38 12.96
N GLN A 73 -9.06 3.12 12.54
CA GLN A 73 -8.46 2.79 11.26
C GLN A 73 -9.11 1.59 10.59
N SER A 74 -9.00 1.53 9.27
CA SER A 74 -9.41 0.33 8.53
C SER A 74 -8.50 -0.85 8.83
N PHE A 75 -9.07 -2.07 8.89
CA PHE A 75 -8.29 -3.30 8.99
C PHE A 75 -7.38 -3.48 7.78
N ALA A 76 -6.24 -4.13 7.96
CA ALA A 76 -5.16 -4.20 6.97
C ALA A 76 -5.62 -4.67 5.57
N GLU A 77 -6.55 -5.63 5.50
CA GLU A 77 -7.02 -6.21 4.24
C GLU A 77 -8.33 -5.58 3.71
N TYR A 78 -9.00 -4.76 4.51
CA TYR A 78 -10.34 -4.24 4.21
C TYR A 78 -10.26 -2.86 3.54
N ASN A 79 -9.69 -2.83 2.32
CA ASN A 79 -9.49 -1.61 1.55
C ASN A 79 -10.53 -1.35 0.44
N THR A 80 -11.44 -2.31 0.18
CA THR A 80 -12.58 -2.12 -0.72
C THR A 80 -13.75 -1.48 0.02
N ARG A 81 -14.75 -0.91 -0.71
CA ARG A 81 -15.95 -0.30 -0.10
C ARG A 81 -16.58 -1.19 0.97
N LEU A 82 -16.87 -2.45 0.65
CA LEU A 82 -17.49 -3.38 1.61
C LEU A 82 -16.54 -3.70 2.77
N GLY A 83 -15.24 -3.88 2.50
CA GLY A 83 -14.24 -4.10 3.53
C GLY A 83 -14.16 -2.93 4.51
N LEU A 84 -14.12 -1.70 4.01
CA LEU A 84 -14.12 -0.50 4.84
C LEU A 84 -15.37 -0.40 5.73
N LEU A 85 -16.55 -0.70 5.18
CA LEU A 85 -17.80 -0.71 5.94
C LEU A 85 -17.78 -1.75 7.06
N LEU A 86 -17.27 -2.96 6.77
CA LEU A 86 -17.08 -4.00 7.77
C LEU A 86 -16.08 -3.58 8.85
N SER A 87 -15.00 -2.91 8.44
CA SER A 87 -13.98 -2.40 9.33
C SER A 87 -14.51 -1.38 10.33
N VAL A 88 -15.28 -0.37 9.87
CA VAL A 88 -15.93 0.65 10.73
C VAL A 88 -16.81 0.00 11.80
N TYR A 89 -17.45 -1.12 11.49
CA TYR A 89 -18.26 -1.87 12.45
C TYR A 89 -17.55 -3.05 13.10
N ARG A 90 -16.24 -3.24 12.83
CA ARG A 90 -15.42 -4.34 13.35
C ARG A 90 -16.07 -5.69 13.13
N GLN A 91 -16.62 -5.91 11.93
CA GLN A 91 -17.25 -7.15 11.52
C GLN A 91 -16.34 -7.91 10.55
N GLU A 92 -16.39 -9.23 10.64
CA GLU A 92 -15.73 -10.10 9.67
C GLU A 92 -16.58 -10.26 8.40
N SER A 93 -15.90 -10.60 7.30
CA SER A 93 -16.57 -10.89 6.04
C SER A 93 -17.43 -12.15 6.16
N GLY A 94 -18.66 -12.08 5.65
CA GLY A 94 -19.59 -13.20 5.60
C GLY A 94 -19.36 -14.13 4.40
N GLU A 95 -18.14 -14.19 3.83
CA GLU A 95 -17.84 -14.95 2.64
C GLU A 95 -18.23 -16.42 2.76
N GLY A 96 -18.96 -16.92 1.76
CA GLY A 96 -19.45 -18.30 1.68
C GLY A 96 -20.76 -18.61 2.40
N SER A 97 -21.27 -17.76 3.30
CA SER A 97 -22.48 -18.05 4.09
C SER A 97 -23.46 -16.89 4.21
N ALA A 98 -24.74 -17.14 3.86
CA ALA A 98 -25.82 -16.18 4.11
C ALA A 98 -26.02 -15.88 5.61
N LYS A 99 -25.81 -16.89 6.47
CA LYS A 99 -25.91 -16.76 7.93
C LYS A 99 -24.80 -15.87 8.47
N ALA A 100 -23.60 -15.94 7.89
CA ALA A 100 -22.48 -15.07 8.30
C ALA A 100 -22.74 -13.61 7.90
N TRP A 101 -23.28 -13.33 6.71
CA TRP A 101 -23.70 -12.00 6.31
C TRP A 101 -24.80 -11.42 7.20
N TYR A 102 -25.80 -12.24 7.56
CA TYR A 102 -26.86 -11.83 8.49
C TYR A 102 -26.29 -11.48 9.86
N ARG A 103 -25.36 -12.30 10.40
CA ARG A 103 -24.67 -12.01 11.67
C ARG A 103 -23.86 -10.72 11.60
N ALA A 104 -23.15 -10.47 10.50
CA ALA A 104 -22.40 -9.25 10.29
C ALA A 104 -23.32 -8.01 10.27
N MET A 105 -24.49 -8.09 9.64
CA MET A 105 -25.48 -6.99 9.65
C MET A 105 -26.03 -6.73 11.05
N ILE A 106 -26.41 -7.78 11.79
CA ILE A 106 -26.89 -7.63 13.19
C ILE A 106 -25.78 -7.06 14.07
N GLY A 107 -24.55 -7.58 13.96
CA GLY A 107 -23.40 -7.10 14.70
C GLY A 107 -23.11 -5.63 14.44
N ALA A 108 -23.16 -5.21 13.17
CA ALA A 108 -23.00 -3.82 12.76
C ALA A 108 -24.11 -2.93 13.31
N THR A 109 -25.38 -3.36 13.25
CA THR A 109 -26.53 -2.63 13.80
C THR A 109 -26.42 -2.48 15.32
N ARG A 110 -26.10 -3.58 16.01
CA ARG A 110 -25.88 -3.52 17.46
C ARG A 110 -24.78 -2.51 17.80
N ARG A 111 -23.65 -2.58 17.09
CA ARG A 111 -22.53 -1.67 17.32
C ARG A 111 -22.91 -0.22 17.01
N PHE A 112 -23.63 0.04 15.91
CA PHE A 112 -24.15 1.35 15.58
C PHE A 112 -25.02 1.94 16.73
N LEU A 113 -25.83 1.11 17.40
CA LEU A 113 -26.72 1.54 18.47
C LEU A 113 -26.03 1.67 19.84
N THR A 114 -25.00 0.84 20.10
CA THR A 114 -24.40 0.72 21.44
C THR A 114 -23.00 1.30 21.56
N ASP A 115 -22.25 1.46 20.44
CA ASP A 115 -20.89 1.98 20.47
C ASP A 115 -20.91 3.48 20.75
N ARG A 116 -20.40 3.85 21.93
CA ARG A 116 -20.25 5.24 22.38
C ARG A 116 -18.83 5.76 22.20
N THR A 117 -17.93 4.98 21.62
CA THR A 117 -16.55 5.39 21.38
C THR A 117 -16.56 6.55 20.38
N ARG A 118 -15.91 7.64 20.77
CA ARG A 118 -15.72 8.81 19.90
C ARG A 118 -14.28 8.81 19.43
N TYR A 119 -14.12 8.74 18.14
CA TYR A 119 -12.84 8.95 17.48
C TYR A 119 -12.82 10.36 16.91
N GLU A 120 -11.64 10.98 16.93
CA GLU A 120 -11.40 12.28 16.30
C GLU A 120 -11.01 12.09 14.82
N LEU A 121 -10.26 11.02 14.56
CA LEU A 121 -9.71 10.70 13.24
C LEU A 121 -10.07 9.27 12.82
N LEU A 122 -10.42 9.14 11.54
CA LEU A 122 -10.66 7.85 10.90
C LEU A 122 -9.70 7.70 9.71
N VAL A 123 -8.69 6.82 9.84
CA VAL A 123 -7.66 6.59 8.81
C VAL A 123 -8.03 5.39 7.96
N LEU A 124 -8.27 5.63 6.66
CA LEU A 124 -8.76 4.63 5.72
C LEU A 124 -7.78 4.37 4.58
N GLU A 125 -7.42 3.10 4.37
CA GLU A 125 -6.79 2.67 3.13
C GLU A 125 -7.87 2.39 2.08
N ILE A 126 -7.93 3.20 1.02
CA ILE A 126 -8.92 3.06 -0.05
C ILE A 126 -8.26 2.42 -1.28
N GLY A 127 -8.53 1.14 -1.48
CA GLY A 127 -8.08 0.34 -2.61
C GLY A 127 -9.17 0.19 -3.67
N VAL A 128 -8.80 0.34 -4.93
CA VAL A 128 -9.67 0.04 -6.07
C VAL A 128 -8.85 -0.69 -7.13
N SER A 129 -9.45 -1.73 -7.72
CA SER A 129 -8.83 -2.57 -8.74
C SER A 129 -9.65 -2.63 -10.04
N TRP A 130 -10.76 -1.87 -10.11
CA TRP A 130 -11.64 -1.78 -11.29
C TRP A 130 -12.27 -0.39 -11.40
N PRO A 131 -12.65 0.04 -12.61
CA PRO A 131 -13.29 1.33 -12.84
C PRO A 131 -14.61 1.51 -12.07
N GLY A 132 -14.80 2.70 -11.48
CA GLY A 132 -16.01 3.08 -10.73
C GLY A 132 -16.00 2.75 -9.24
N GLY A 133 -15.06 1.95 -8.75
CA GLY A 133 -14.96 1.52 -7.35
C GLY A 133 -14.68 2.68 -6.39
N MET A 134 -13.87 3.65 -6.81
CA MET A 134 -13.56 4.84 -6.01
C MET A 134 -14.80 5.69 -5.77
N ARG A 135 -15.54 6.00 -6.82
CA ARG A 135 -16.76 6.80 -6.72
C ARG A 135 -17.81 6.15 -5.81
N GLU A 136 -17.93 4.82 -5.85
CA GLU A 136 -18.83 4.10 -4.94
C GLU A 136 -18.40 4.24 -3.47
N THR A 137 -17.11 4.17 -3.18
CA THR A 137 -16.54 4.30 -1.83
C THR A 137 -16.71 5.72 -1.30
N LEU A 138 -16.46 6.73 -2.13
CA LEU A 138 -16.55 8.14 -1.77
C LEU A 138 -17.98 8.65 -1.55
N ARG A 139 -19.01 7.88 -1.90
CA ARG A 139 -20.40 8.15 -1.49
C ARG A 139 -20.60 8.03 0.03
N VAL A 140 -19.75 7.28 0.70
CA VAL A 140 -19.79 7.06 2.15
C VAL A 140 -18.64 7.78 2.84
N PHE A 141 -17.41 7.51 2.39
CA PHE A 141 -16.19 8.01 3.02
C PHE A 141 -15.64 9.17 2.19
N ARG A 142 -15.89 10.39 2.66
CA ARG A 142 -15.37 11.62 2.02
C ARG A 142 -14.20 12.13 2.83
N PRO A 143 -12.97 12.05 2.32
CA PRO A 143 -11.81 12.48 3.06
C PRO A 143 -11.75 14.00 3.21
N ASP A 144 -11.33 14.43 4.41
CA ASP A 144 -10.90 15.79 4.72
C ASP A 144 -9.42 15.97 4.41
N ILE A 145 -8.64 14.87 4.57
CA ILE A 145 -7.24 14.78 4.15
C ILE A 145 -7.13 13.61 3.17
N GLY A 146 -6.77 13.90 1.93
CA GLY A 146 -6.58 12.91 0.86
C GLY A 146 -5.10 12.67 0.59
N ILE A 147 -4.60 11.45 0.76
CA ILE A 147 -3.22 11.10 0.43
C ILE A 147 -3.18 10.24 -0.84
N PHE A 148 -2.48 10.71 -1.87
CA PHE A 148 -2.28 9.99 -3.10
C PHE A 148 -0.80 9.62 -3.26
N THR A 149 -0.48 8.32 -3.08
CA THR A 149 0.91 7.84 -3.08
C THR A 149 1.51 7.72 -4.48
N GLY A 150 0.68 7.71 -5.52
CA GLY A 150 1.10 7.66 -6.91
C GLY A 150 0.55 6.46 -7.67
N VAL A 151 0.92 6.37 -8.95
CA VAL A 151 0.53 5.30 -9.88
C VAL A 151 1.75 4.44 -10.21
N ALA A 152 1.52 3.14 -10.32
CA ALA A 152 2.46 2.15 -10.85
C ALA A 152 1.68 1.12 -11.69
N PRO A 153 2.35 0.38 -12.60
CA PRO A 153 1.72 -0.59 -13.51
C PRO A 153 1.31 -1.88 -12.76
N ILE A 154 0.19 -1.80 -12.05
CA ILE A 154 -0.46 -2.92 -11.35
C ILE A 154 -1.96 -2.88 -11.62
N HIS A 155 -2.66 -4.01 -11.44
CA HIS A 155 -4.09 -4.16 -11.78
C HIS A 155 -4.36 -3.96 -13.28
N LEU A 156 -3.55 -4.60 -14.13
CA LEU A 156 -3.64 -4.54 -15.59
C LEU A 156 -4.20 -5.83 -16.21
N ASP A 157 -4.73 -6.75 -15.40
CA ASP A 157 -5.37 -7.98 -15.86
C ASP A 157 -6.74 -7.71 -16.48
N GLU A 158 -7.28 -8.72 -17.17
CA GLU A 158 -8.59 -8.64 -17.80
C GLU A 158 -9.69 -8.23 -16.80
N GLY A 159 -10.47 -7.23 -17.16
CA GLY A 159 -11.53 -6.67 -16.30
C GLY A 159 -11.06 -5.66 -15.26
N GLN A 160 -9.76 -5.33 -15.23
CA GLN A 160 -9.18 -4.27 -14.40
C GLN A 160 -8.96 -2.98 -15.20
N PHE A 161 -7.77 -2.38 -15.17
CA PHE A 161 -7.47 -1.14 -15.89
C PHE A 161 -6.74 -1.42 -17.21
N ALA A 162 -7.00 -0.61 -18.22
CA ALA A 162 -6.34 -0.74 -19.51
C ALA A 162 -4.85 -0.32 -19.46
N ASP A 163 -4.56 0.72 -18.69
CA ASP A 163 -3.23 1.32 -18.57
C ASP A 163 -3.09 2.16 -17.27
N GLU A 164 -1.93 2.75 -17.07
CA GLU A 164 -1.65 3.61 -15.92
C GLU A 164 -2.46 4.91 -15.93
N GLN A 165 -2.90 5.41 -17.08
CA GLN A 165 -3.78 6.59 -17.17
C GLN A 165 -5.19 6.26 -16.66
N ALA A 166 -5.70 5.07 -16.96
CA ALA A 166 -6.95 4.58 -16.42
C ALA A 166 -6.86 4.40 -14.88
N ILE A 167 -5.71 3.90 -14.37
CA ILE A 167 -5.44 3.81 -12.93
C ILE A 167 -5.42 5.20 -12.30
N LEU A 168 -4.74 6.18 -12.93
CA LEU A 168 -4.73 7.57 -12.48
C LEU A 168 -6.14 8.13 -12.44
N GLY A 169 -6.89 7.97 -13.53
CA GLY A 169 -8.28 8.44 -13.65
C GLY A 169 -9.15 8.01 -12.50
N GLU A 170 -9.07 6.73 -12.16
CA GLU A 170 -9.87 6.15 -11.07
C GLU A 170 -9.39 6.57 -9.68
N LYS A 171 -8.09 6.45 -9.40
CA LYS A 171 -7.57 6.70 -8.06
C LYS A 171 -7.53 8.19 -7.70
N ALA A 172 -7.28 9.07 -8.67
CA ALA A 172 -7.30 10.53 -8.46
C ALA A 172 -8.72 11.07 -8.16
N GLU A 173 -9.79 10.30 -8.42
CA GLU A 173 -11.15 10.65 -8.00
C GLU A 173 -11.22 10.91 -6.48
N LEU A 174 -10.39 10.26 -5.67
CA LEU A 174 -10.30 10.57 -4.23
C LEU A 174 -10.02 12.05 -4.02
N ILE A 175 -9.03 12.59 -4.72
CA ILE A 175 -8.61 14.00 -4.61
C ILE A 175 -9.61 14.94 -5.32
N ARG A 176 -10.03 14.59 -6.54
CA ARG A 176 -10.95 15.40 -7.35
C ARG A 176 -12.33 15.60 -6.70
N SER A 177 -12.79 14.60 -5.95
CA SER A 177 -14.10 14.63 -5.27
C SER A 177 -14.09 15.42 -3.97
N MET A 178 -12.94 15.80 -3.45
CA MET A 178 -12.83 16.61 -2.22
C MET A 178 -13.45 17.99 -2.46
N LYS A 179 -14.24 18.46 -1.50
CA LYS A 179 -14.91 19.76 -1.57
C LYS A 179 -14.13 20.89 -0.88
N GLY A 180 -13.03 20.57 -0.26
CA GLY A 180 -12.12 21.37 0.53
C GLY A 180 -11.16 20.44 1.25
N GLY A 181 -10.53 20.90 2.33
CA GLY A 181 -9.52 20.13 3.07
C GLY A 181 -8.18 20.07 2.35
N THR A 182 -7.37 19.05 2.61
CA THR A 182 -5.99 18.99 2.16
C THR A 182 -5.70 17.74 1.33
N ALA A 183 -5.13 17.91 0.14
CA ALA A 183 -4.65 16.86 -0.74
C ALA A 183 -3.12 16.75 -0.64
N ILE A 184 -2.60 15.59 -0.25
CA ILE A 184 -1.16 15.31 -0.10
C ILE A 184 -0.72 14.45 -1.28
N LEU A 185 0.14 15.00 -2.16
CA LEU A 185 0.49 14.42 -3.46
C LEU A 185 2.01 14.17 -3.58
N ASN A 186 2.36 13.05 -4.20
CA ASN A 186 3.75 12.69 -4.50
C ASN A 186 4.27 13.43 -5.73
N ARG A 187 5.17 14.38 -5.53
CA ARG A 187 5.75 15.20 -6.61
C ARG A 187 6.71 14.43 -7.52
N ASP A 188 7.34 13.39 -7.00
CA ASP A 188 8.31 12.59 -7.77
C ASP A 188 7.64 11.50 -8.63
N ASN A 189 6.36 11.25 -8.42
CA ASN A 189 5.55 10.42 -9.31
C ASN A 189 4.95 11.27 -10.43
N SER A 190 5.29 10.99 -11.68
CA SER A 190 4.87 11.79 -12.85
C SER A 190 3.34 11.87 -13.01
N TYR A 191 2.64 10.77 -12.68
CA TYR A 191 1.17 10.72 -12.71
C TYR A 191 0.54 11.58 -11.62
N SER A 192 1.07 11.57 -10.39
CA SER A 192 0.61 12.48 -9.34
C SER A 192 0.86 13.93 -9.71
N ARG A 193 2.03 14.22 -10.27
CA ARG A 193 2.42 15.57 -10.66
C ARG A 193 1.53 16.14 -11.76
N SER A 194 0.94 15.33 -12.64
CA SER A 194 0.01 15.82 -13.65
C SER A 194 -1.25 16.46 -13.06
N LEU A 195 -1.60 16.16 -11.79
CA LEU A 195 -2.71 16.79 -11.09
C LEU A 195 -2.44 18.25 -10.68
N GLU A 196 -1.19 18.75 -10.79
CA GLU A 196 -0.81 20.13 -10.48
C GLU A 196 -1.62 21.15 -11.34
N HIS A 197 -2.02 20.74 -12.55
CA HIS A 197 -2.74 21.60 -13.49
C HIS A 197 -4.25 21.43 -13.44
N GLU A 198 -4.77 20.58 -12.54
CA GLU A 198 -6.20 20.39 -12.40
C GLU A 198 -6.82 21.37 -11.40
N PRO A 199 -8.06 21.83 -11.62
CA PRO A 199 -8.76 22.75 -10.72
C PRO A 199 -9.28 22.00 -9.48
N LEU A 200 -8.36 21.63 -8.59
CA LEU A 200 -8.70 20.95 -7.34
C LEU A 200 -9.28 21.96 -6.34
N ARG A 201 -10.27 21.52 -5.55
CA ARG A 201 -10.88 22.34 -4.48
C ARG A 201 -10.15 22.23 -3.14
N ALA A 202 -9.41 21.15 -2.95
CA ALA A 202 -8.57 20.93 -1.78
C ALA A 202 -7.27 21.76 -1.90
N GLU A 203 -6.74 22.19 -0.78
CA GLU A 203 -5.37 22.73 -0.70
C GLU A 203 -4.39 21.61 -1.03
N VAL A 204 -3.47 21.85 -1.95
CA VAL A 204 -2.51 20.83 -2.40
C VAL A 204 -1.18 21.00 -1.69
N LEU A 205 -0.77 19.96 -0.98
CA LEU A 205 0.57 19.85 -0.39
C LEU A 205 1.37 18.77 -1.11
N TRP A 206 2.58 19.09 -1.46
CA TRP A 206 3.48 18.20 -2.17
C TRP A 206 4.49 17.54 -1.26
N TYR A 207 4.89 16.31 -1.56
CA TYR A 207 6.05 15.70 -0.95
C TYR A 207 6.95 15.05 -2.00
N GLY A 208 8.26 15.09 -1.77
CA GLY A 208 9.23 14.51 -2.67
C GLY A 208 10.66 14.92 -2.36
N ARG A 209 11.58 14.56 -3.26
CA ARG A 209 12.98 14.98 -3.18
C ARG A 209 13.08 16.48 -3.45
N ARG A 210 13.88 17.16 -2.65
CA ARG A 210 14.26 18.54 -2.93
C ARG A 210 15.11 18.57 -4.21
N PRO A 211 14.73 19.35 -5.23
CA PRO A 211 15.59 19.56 -6.39
C PRO A 211 16.87 20.27 -5.98
N ASP A 212 18.00 19.81 -6.51
CA ASP A 212 19.29 20.44 -6.27
C ASP A 212 19.23 21.93 -6.63
N GLU A 213 19.95 22.77 -5.85
CA GLU A 213 20.14 24.20 -6.07
C GLU A 213 18.87 25.08 -5.89
N ARG A 214 17.68 24.51 -5.63
CA ARG A 214 16.48 25.34 -5.42
C ARG A 214 16.29 25.70 -3.93
N PRO A 215 16.09 26.98 -3.61
CA PRO A 215 15.68 27.36 -2.27
C PRO A 215 14.35 26.71 -1.90
N ILE A 216 14.22 26.23 -0.67
CA ILE A 216 12.98 25.58 -0.20
C ILE A 216 11.76 26.48 -0.36
N THR A 217 11.94 27.77 -0.19
CA THR A 217 10.90 28.82 -0.33
C THR A 217 10.38 28.99 -1.76
N SER A 218 11.09 28.46 -2.77
CA SER A 218 10.67 28.50 -4.18
C SER A 218 9.87 27.25 -4.59
N LEU A 219 9.76 26.26 -3.71
CA LEU A 219 9.00 25.05 -3.96
C LEU A 219 7.53 25.25 -3.56
N PRO A 220 6.59 24.53 -4.21
CA PRO A 220 5.21 24.50 -3.76
C PRO A 220 5.08 24.11 -2.29
N PRO A 221 3.99 24.50 -1.58
CA PRO A 221 3.77 24.11 -0.21
C PRO A 221 3.87 22.60 -0.02
N GLY A 222 4.58 22.14 1.02
CA GLY A 222 4.76 20.72 1.25
C GLY A 222 5.97 20.33 2.07
N LEU A 223 6.40 19.09 1.97
CA LEU A 223 7.54 18.50 2.68
C LEU A 223 8.52 17.87 1.70
N TYR A 224 9.75 18.31 1.74
CA TYR A 224 10.80 17.86 0.84
C TYR A 224 11.97 17.27 1.62
N PHE A 225 12.68 16.33 1.00
CA PHE A 225 13.85 15.70 1.61
C PHE A 225 15.10 15.85 0.72
N ASP A 226 16.23 15.90 1.38
CA ASP A 226 17.57 15.66 0.81
C ASP A 226 18.42 14.82 1.75
N ASN A 227 19.71 14.61 1.46
CA ASN A 227 20.67 13.86 2.28
C ASN A 227 20.14 12.50 2.77
N LEU A 228 19.42 11.77 1.88
CA LEU A 228 18.87 10.45 2.23
C LEU A 228 19.98 9.42 2.33
N HIS A 229 20.11 8.80 3.50
CA HIS A 229 21.05 7.73 3.79
C HIS A 229 20.29 6.48 4.23
N SER A 230 20.73 5.31 3.73
CA SER A 230 20.19 4.01 4.11
C SER A 230 21.30 3.14 4.69
N SER A 231 20.99 2.49 5.82
CA SER A 231 21.88 1.57 6.52
C SER A 231 21.12 0.34 7.00
N SER A 232 21.83 -0.63 7.61
CA SER A 232 21.19 -1.79 8.25
C SER A 232 20.35 -1.43 9.50
N ARG A 233 20.48 -0.20 10.01
CA ARG A 233 19.70 0.31 11.14
C ARG A 233 18.49 1.12 10.73
N GLY A 234 18.31 1.39 9.44
CA GLY A 234 17.21 2.18 8.92
C GLY A 234 17.64 3.28 7.97
N ILE A 235 16.76 4.25 7.75
CA ILE A 235 17.02 5.42 6.92
C ILE A 235 17.10 6.70 7.77
N SER A 236 17.86 7.65 7.27
CA SER A 236 17.87 9.04 7.75
C SER A 236 17.84 9.99 6.57
N ALA A 237 17.18 11.14 6.73
CA ALA A 237 17.10 12.18 5.72
C ALA A 237 16.90 13.54 6.38
N ASP A 238 17.37 14.61 5.75
CA ASP A 238 16.98 15.95 6.13
C ASP A 238 15.64 16.28 5.48
N VAL A 239 14.66 16.68 6.28
CA VAL A 239 13.31 17.03 5.83
C VAL A 239 13.04 18.51 6.04
N HIS A 240 12.45 19.16 5.04
CA HIS A 240 12.27 20.59 4.97
C HIS A 240 10.82 20.92 4.62
N VAL A 241 10.16 21.70 5.44
CA VAL A 241 8.82 22.23 5.17
C VAL A 241 8.93 23.47 4.28
N SER A 242 8.34 23.41 3.09
CA SER A 242 8.02 24.58 2.28
C SER A 242 6.62 25.02 2.64
N GLY A 243 6.47 26.13 3.31
CA GLY A 243 5.18 26.49 3.88
C GLY A 243 4.75 27.92 3.59
N THR A 244 3.42 28.07 3.46
CA THR A 244 2.69 29.34 3.54
C THR A 244 1.44 29.06 4.40
N GLY A 245 1.02 30.04 5.18
CA GLY A 245 -0.19 29.91 5.99
C GLY A 245 -0.03 28.98 7.21
N ALA A 246 -0.74 27.86 7.22
CA ALA A 246 -0.76 26.92 8.34
C ALA A 246 0.54 26.11 8.47
N LEU A 247 1.25 25.85 7.37
CA LEU A 247 2.56 25.19 7.38
C LEU A 247 3.66 26.20 7.67
N ARG A 248 4.29 26.08 8.82
CA ARG A 248 5.45 26.92 9.15
C ARG A 248 6.72 26.28 8.58
N ALA A 249 7.55 27.10 7.96
CA ALA A 249 8.87 26.65 7.49
C ALA A 249 9.69 26.12 8.68
N ASP A 250 10.12 24.89 8.59
CA ASP A 250 10.95 24.18 9.57
C ASP A 250 11.81 23.14 8.85
N SER A 251 12.88 22.69 9.50
CA SER A 251 13.75 21.64 8.97
C SER A 251 14.25 20.77 10.11
N ARG A 252 14.25 19.44 9.88
CA ARG A 252 14.71 18.45 10.85
C ARG A 252 15.39 17.29 10.14
N THR A 253 16.28 16.63 10.86
CA THR A 253 16.76 15.31 10.42
C THR A 253 15.80 14.23 10.92
N LEU A 254 15.20 13.52 9.99
CA LEU A 254 14.37 12.36 10.23
C LEU A 254 15.26 11.13 10.40
N HIS A 255 15.01 10.33 11.43
CA HIS A 255 15.56 8.99 11.62
C HIS A 255 14.43 7.99 11.76
N SER A 256 14.48 6.89 11.00
CA SER A 256 13.48 5.83 11.09
C SER A 256 14.13 4.47 10.88
N PRO A 257 13.78 3.45 11.69
CA PRO A 257 14.38 2.12 11.60
C PRO A 257 13.84 1.29 10.43
N VAL A 258 13.06 1.88 9.52
CA VAL A 258 12.59 1.20 8.32
C VAL A 258 13.74 1.03 7.33
N LEU A 259 13.81 -0.12 6.66
CA LEU A 259 14.83 -0.38 5.65
C LEU A 259 14.37 0.01 4.25
N GLY A 260 15.34 0.44 3.44
CA GLY A 260 15.12 0.79 2.04
C GLY A 260 14.70 2.24 1.83
N GLU A 261 15.42 2.92 0.95
CA GLU A 261 15.26 4.36 0.64
C GLU A 261 13.85 4.72 0.17
N GLN A 262 13.17 3.80 -0.51
CA GLN A 262 11.80 3.99 -1.00
C GLN A 262 10.79 4.29 0.12
N HIS A 263 11.08 3.90 1.35
CA HIS A 263 10.16 4.14 2.46
C HIS A 263 10.14 5.60 2.93
N ILE A 264 11.04 6.45 2.46
CA ILE A 264 10.91 7.89 2.66
C ILE A 264 9.56 8.40 2.10
N TYR A 265 9.09 7.83 0.96
CA TYR A 265 7.80 8.15 0.36
C TYR A 265 6.57 7.60 1.13
N VAL A 266 6.80 6.79 2.15
CA VAL A 266 5.79 6.38 3.14
C VAL A 266 5.76 7.35 4.32
N LEU A 267 6.95 7.80 4.76
CA LEU A 267 7.10 8.63 5.95
C LEU A 267 6.71 10.10 5.69
N LEU A 268 7.08 10.67 4.55
CA LEU A 268 6.79 12.07 4.23
C LEU A 268 5.29 12.41 4.23
N PRO A 269 4.42 11.66 3.54
CA PRO A 269 2.98 11.96 3.56
C PRO A 269 2.37 11.75 4.95
N ALA A 270 2.93 10.86 5.78
CA ALA A 270 2.50 10.68 7.16
C ALA A 270 2.88 11.90 8.02
N ILE A 271 4.09 12.42 7.86
CA ILE A 271 4.53 13.68 8.52
C ILE A 271 3.60 14.83 8.10
N LEU A 272 3.32 14.99 6.79
CA LEU A 272 2.41 16.03 6.30
C LEU A 272 1.01 15.90 6.91
N ALA A 273 0.47 14.69 7.00
CA ALA A 273 -0.81 14.47 7.67
C ALA A 273 -0.77 14.92 9.14
N GLY A 274 0.32 14.62 9.86
CA GLY A 274 0.54 15.11 11.21
C GLY A 274 0.61 16.65 11.29
N LEU A 275 1.33 17.29 10.39
CA LEU A 275 1.42 18.76 10.34
C LEU A 275 0.05 19.41 10.06
N VAL A 276 -0.72 18.84 9.13
CA VAL A 276 -2.09 19.32 8.80
C VAL A 276 -3.05 19.16 9.97
N THR A 277 -2.87 18.14 10.81
CA THR A 277 -3.69 17.94 12.02
C THR A 277 -3.19 18.75 13.22
N GLY A 278 -2.09 19.49 13.09
CA GLY A 278 -1.61 20.43 14.11
C GLY A 278 -0.37 19.99 14.89
N LEU A 279 0.25 18.86 14.55
CA LEU A 279 1.51 18.45 15.16
C LEU A 279 2.67 19.33 14.64
N THR A 280 3.73 19.43 15.46
CA THR A 280 5.00 20.01 15.01
C THR A 280 5.81 19.00 14.20
N LEU A 281 6.70 19.50 13.32
CA LEU A 281 7.62 18.63 12.56
C LEU A 281 8.48 17.77 13.48
N GLU A 282 8.93 18.33 14.60
CA GLU A 282 9.72 17.62 15.61
C GLU A 282 8.96 16.41 16.18
N ARG A 283 7.71 16.58 16.61
CA ARG A 283 6.87 15.49 17.15
C ARG A 283 6.60 14.43 16.10
N ALA A 284 6.22 14.82 14.90
CA ALA A 284 5.96 13.89 13.80
C ALA A 284 7.19 13.06 13.45
N CYS A 285 8.38 13.65 13.39
CA CYS A 285 9.63 12.93 13.19
C CYS A 285 9.96 12.00 14.35
N ALA A 286 9.75 12.44 15.60
CA ALA A 286 10.02 11.63 16.79
C ALA A 286 9.18 10.35 16.84
N HIS A 287 7.87 10.40 16.51
CA HIS A 287 7.00 9.23 16.43
C HIS A 287 7.48 8.19 15.41
N LEU A 288 8.06 8.63 14.31
CA LEU A 288 8.61 7.75 13.28
C LEU A 288 9.96 7.10 13.65
N GLY A 289 10.62 7.59 14.67
CA GLY A 289 11.84 7.00 15.21
C GLY A 289 11.66 5.58 15.80
N SER A 290 10.44 5.22 16.15
CA SER A 290 10.08 3.87 16.60
C SER A 290 9.20 3.10 15.63
N PHE A 291 8.85 3.70 14.48
CA PHE A 291 7.95 3.09 13.50
C PHE A 291 8.53 1.80 12.91
N ARG A 292 7.69 0.80 12.74
CA ARG A 292 8.01 -0.46 12.07
C ARG A 292 7.03 -0.69 10.94
N LEU A 293 7.55 -1.18 9.83
CA LEU A 293 6.70 -1.58 8.69
C LEU A 293 5.83 -2.78 9.07
N PRO A 294 4.59 -2.83 8.57
CA PRO A 294 3.74 -3.99 8.81
C PRO A 294 4.35 -5.26 8.20
N PRO A 295 4.01 -6.45 8.73
CA PRO A 295 4.50 -7.72 8.20
C PRO A 295 4.28 -7.86 6.69
N GLY A 296 5.27 -8.42 5.99
CA GLY A 296 5.24 -8.57 4.53
C GLY A 296 5.52 -7.30 3.73
N ARG A 297 5.92 -6.19 4.36
CA ARG A 297 6.21 -4.89 3.74
C ARG A 297 7.66 -4.45 3.96
N MET A 298 8.62 -5.27 3.64
CA MET A 298 10.05 -5.09 3.94
C MET A 298 10.34 -5.12 5.46
N SER A 299 9.57 -5.90 6.19
CA SER A 299 9.80 -6.10 7.61
C SER A 299 11.00 -7.04 7.85
N LEU A 300 11.72 -6.80 8.94
CA LEU A 300 12.81 -7.65 9.37
C LEU A 300 12.30 -8.76 10.26
N ILE A 301 12.61 -10.00 9.93
CA ILE A 301 12.27 -11.18 10.71
C ILE A 301 13.56 -11.94 11.03
N PRO A 302 13.84 -12.26 12.31
CA PRO A 302 14.94 -13.16 12.63
C PRO A 302 14.63 -14.57 12.11
N GLY A 303 15.55 -15.12 11.34
CA GLY A 303 15.48 -16.48 10.82
C GLY A 303 16.32 -17.49 11.60
N ILE A 304 16.37 -18.72 11.11
CA ILE A 304 17.22 -19.79 11.65
C ILE A 304 18.70 -19.47 11.39
N ASN A 305 19.61 -20.08 12.15
CA ASN A 305 21.06 -19.95 11.99
C ASN A 305 21.55 -18.48 11.90
N SER A 306 20.92 -17.59 12.69
CA SER A 306 21.23 -16.15 12.72
C SER A 306 21.05 -15.42 11.37
N CYS A 307 20.29 -15.98 10.44
CA CYS A 307 19.95 -15.26 9.24
C CYS A 307 18.90 -14.16 9.51
N THR A 308 18.90 -13.13 8.67
CA THR A 308 17.89 -12.07 8.68
C THR A 308 17.03 -12.20 7.44
N ILE A 309 15.72 -12.22 7.63
CA ILE A 309 14.75 -12.26 6.52
C ILE A 309 14.23 -10.84 6.29
N LEU A 310 14.40 -10.32 5.07
CA LEU A 310 13.74 -9.13 4.57
C LEU A 310 12.39 -9.56 3.97
N ASP A 311 11.33 -9.52 4.78
CA ASP A 311 10.01 -9.99 4.36
C ASP A 311 9.27 -8.92 3.56
N SER A 312 9.21 -9.08 2.25
CA SER A 312 8.44 -8.28 1.30
C SER A 312 7.42 -9.14 0.54
N SER A 313 6.87 -10.15 1.20
CA SER A 313 6.02 -11.17 0.59
C SER A 313 4.62 -10.70 0.22
N ARG A 314 4.18 -9.54 0.72
CA ARG A 314 2.80 -9.08 0.56
C ARG A 314 2.63 -8.17 -0.65
N ASN A 315 1.80 -8.58 -1.63
CA ASN A 315 1.51 -7.85 -2.86
C ASN A 315 2.78 -7.45 -3.62
N SER A 316 3.57 -8.44 -4.02
CA SER A 316 4.78 -8.23 -4.83
C SER A 316 4.42 -7.56 -6.15
N SER A 317 4.97 -6.38 -6.36
CA SER A 317 4.91 -5.67 -7.64
C SER A 317 6.34 -5.45 -8.16
N PRO A 318 6.55 -5.24 -9.46
CA PRO A 318 7.89 -5.02 -10.00
C PRO A 318 8.69 -3.94 -9.27
N VAL A 319 8.06 -2.83 -8.95
CA VAL A 319 8.70 -1.73 -8.20
C VAL A 319 9.05 -2.15 -6.77
N ALA A 320 8.17 -2.91 -6.08
CA ALA A 320 8.45 -3.39 -4.74
C ALA A 320 9.59 -4.42 -4.73
N VAL A 321 9.60 -5.34 -5.69
CA VAL A 321 10.67 -6.34 -5.82
C VAL A 321 12.01 -5.68 -6.16
N GLN A 322 12.03 -4.69 -7.06
CA GLN A 322 13.25 -3.92 -7.35
C GLN A 322 13.80 -3.22 -6.10
N ALA A 323 12.93 -2.59 -5.34
CA ALA A 323 13.32 -1.92 -4.09
C ALA A 323 13.83 -2.91 -3.03
N ALA A 324 13.20 -4.10 -2.94
CA ALA A 324 13.66 -5.18 -2.07
C ALA A 324 15.05 -5.70 -2.46
N LEU A 325 15.29 -5.93 -3.74
CA LEU A 325 16.58 -6.36 -4.27
C LEU A 325 17.68 -5.32 -4.02
N GLU A 326 17.37 -4.04 -4.21
CA GLU A 326 18.35 -2.98 -3.92
C GLU A 326 18.66 -2.88 -2.43
N THR A 327 17.65 -3.07 -1.57
CA THR A 327 17.85 -3.13 -0.12
C THR A 327 18.69 -4.35 0.25
N LEU A 328 18.41 -5.53 -0.31
CA LEU A 328 19.16 -6.76 -0.11
C LEU A 328 20.63 -6.56 -0.52
N ARG A 329 20.86 -5.94 -1.67
CA ARG A 329 22.21 -5.65 -2.17
C ARG A 329 23.04 -4.81 -1.21
N LYS A 330 22.42 -3.78 -0.60
CA LYS A 330 23.05 -2.87 0.35
C LYS A 330 23.15 -3.42 1.77
N TYR A 331 22.35 -4.45 2.10
CA TYR A 331 22.34 -5.01 3.43
C TYR A 331 23.63 -5.78 3.74
N PRO A 332 24.31 -5.57 4.88
CA PRO A 332 25.54 -6.27 5.22
C PRO A 332 25.23 -7.75 5.48
N ALA A 333 25.73 -8.61 4.60
CA ALA A 333 25.56 -10.05 4.70
C ALA A 333 26.75 -10.76 4.01
N ARG A 334 27.11 -11.95 4.49
CA ARG A 334 28.10 -12.82 3.85
C ARG A 334 27.51 -13.48 2.59
N ARG A 335 26.23 -13.83 2.65
CA ARG A 335 25.49 -14.47 1.55
C ARG A 335 24.10 -13.85 1.45
N ARG A 336 23.68 -13.56 0.23
CA ARG A 336 22.36 -12.98 -0.07
C ARG A 336 21.54 -13.98 -0.87
N ILE A 337 20.35 -14.27 -0.39
CA ILE A 337 19.40 -15.20 -1.02
C ILE A 337 18.16 -14.43 -1.41
N ALA A 338 17.80 -14.46 -2.68
CA ALA A 338 16.55 -13.90 -3.19
C ALA A 338 15.54 -15.04 -3.37
N LEU A 339 14.39 -14.98 -2.67
CA LEU A 339 13.24 -15.83 -2.90
C LEU A 339 12.14 -14.98 -3.49
N ILE A 340 11.73 -15.28 -4.73
CA ILE A 340 10.78 -14.45 -5.48
C ILE A 340 9.70 -15.34 -6.08
N CYS A 341 8.44 -15.01 -5.79
CA CYS A 341 7.28 -15.67 -6.40
C CYS A 341 6.83 -14.90 -7.66
N SER A 342 5.96 -15.54 -8.46
CA SER A 342 5.25 -14.87 -9.56
C SER A 342 4.58 -13.59 -9.08
N MET A 343 4.74 -12.50 -9.81
CA MET A 343 4.07 -11.23 -9.57
C MET A 343 2.73 -11.23 -10.32
N LEU A 344 1.65 -10.97 -9.61
CA LEU A 344 0.28 -11.04 -10.16
C LEU A 344 -0.20 -9.67 -10.64
N ASP A 345 -1.32 -9.66 -11.39
CA ASP A 345 -2.04 -8.46 -11.85
C ASP A 345 -1.20 -7.56 -12.79
N LEU A 346 -0.29 -8.14 -13.59
CA LEU A 346 0.58 -7.42 -14.52
C LEU A 346 0.07 -7.42 -15.98
N GLY A 347 -0.95 -8.22 -16.28
CA GLY A 347 -1.56 -8.33 -17.60
C GLY A 347 -0.54 -8.64 -18.71
N PRO A 348 -0.67 -8.01 -19.90
CA PRO A 348 0.23 -8.26 -21.02
C PRO A 348 1.71 -7.93 -20.76
N ARG A 349 2.02 -7.23 -19.67
CA ARG A 349 3.39 -6.86 -19.32
C ARG A 349 4.07 -7.89 -18.41
N SER A 350 3.39 -8.98 -18.02
CA SER A 350 3.92 -9.95 -17.05
C SER A 350 5.29 -10.46 -17.46
N GLU A 351 5.44 -10.96 -18.68
CA GLU A 351 6.73 -11.50 -19.16
C GLU A 351 7.86 -10.46 -19.10
N SER A 352 7.66 -9.28 -19.68
CA SER A 352 8.70 -8.25 -19.73
C SER A 352 9.14 -7.79 -18.34
N LEU A 353 8.20 -7.65 -17.40
CA LEU A 353 8.46 -7.19 -16.04
C LEU A 353 9.15 -8.27 -15.19
N HIS A 354 8.82 -9.55 -15.37
CA HIS A 354 9.55 -10.66 -14.72
C HIS A 354 10.99 -10.74 -15.22
N ARG A 355 11.22 -10.63 -16.55
CA ARG A 355 12.56 -10.58 -17.11
C ARG A 355 13.37 -9.38 -16.61
N ASP A 356 12.75 -8.19 -16.45
CA ASP A 356 13.41 -7.01 -15.90
C ASP A 356 13.92 -7.25 -14.47
N ILE A 357 13.20 -8.01 -13.67
CA ILE A 357 13.68 -8.45 -12.34
C ILE A 357 14.88 -9.39 -12.51
N GLY A 358 14.78 -10.39 -13.38
CA GLY A 358 15.85 -11.36 -13.64
C GLY A 358 17.19 -10.71 -13.99
N ARG A 359 17.18 -9.62 -14.79
CA ARG A 359 18.40 -8.86 -15.16
C ARG A 359 19.12 -8.27 -13.96
N ARG A 360 18.45 -8.04 -12.86
CA ARG A 360 19.02 -7.41 -11.64
C ARG A 360 19.57 -8.42 -10.65
N ILE A 361 19.10 -9.66 -10.69
CA ILE A 361 19.41 -10.71 -9.71
C ILE A 361 20.91 -10.92 -9.51
N PRO A 362 21.74 -11.11 -10.57
CA PRO A 362 23.17 -11.44 -10.39
C PRO A 362 23.97 -10.37 -9.64
N ARG A 363 23.45 -9.14 -9.60
CA ARG A 363 24.09 -8.02 -8.88
C ARG A 363 23.59 -7.87 -7.44
N CYS A 364 22.51 -8.57 -7.09
CA CYS A 364 21.80 -8.37 -5.82
C CYS A 364 21.84 -9.58 -4.90
N SER A 365 22.04 -10.79 -5.45
CA SER A 365 22.00 -12.03 -4.65
C SER A 365 22.99 -13.07 -5.16
N ASP A 366 23.45 -13.91 -4.25
CA ASP A 366 24.38 -15.02 -4.49
C ASP A 366 23.62 -16.32 -4.83
N LEU A 367 22.33 -16.40 -4.44
CA LEU A 367 21.44 -17.52 -4.71
C LEU A 367 20.04 -17.01 -5.02
N LEU A 368 19.41 -17.59 -6.04
CA LEU A 368 18.04 -17.30 -6.45
C LEU A 368 17.16 -18.53 -6.26
N VAL A 369 16.01 -18.33 -5.62
CA VAL A 369 14.91 -19.29 -5.55
C VAL A 369 13.68 -18.63 -6.16
N THR A 370 13.12 -19.22 -7.22
CA THR A 370 11.90 -18.73 -7.85
C THR A 370 10.74 -19.71 -7.66
N VAL A 371 9.52 -19.18 -7.51
CA VAL A 371 8.33 -19.98 -7.23
C VAL A 371 7.15 -19.53 -8.10
N GLY A 372 6.58 -20.47 -8.85
CA GLY A 372 5.42 -20.24 -9.72
C GLY A 372 5.81 -19.98 -11.18
N ALA A 373 4.85 -20.16 -12.08
CA ALA A 373 5.11 -20.23 -13.53
C ALA A 373 5.80 -18.98 -14.12
N GLU A 374 5.30 -17.78 -13.81
CA GLU A 374 5.90 -16.55 -14.34
C GLU A 374 7.25 -16.22 -13.67
N ALA A 375 7.50 -16.74 -12.47
CA ALA A 375 8.78 -16.56 -11.80
C ALA A 375 9.91 -17.37 -12.45
N GLU A 376 9.62 -18.37 -13.29
CA GLU A 376 10.58 -19.06 -14.13
C GLU A 376 11.28 -18.10 -15.09
N LEU A 377 10.57 -17.10 -15.63
CA LEU A 377 11.13 -16.06 -16.49
C LEU A 377 12.21 -15.23 -15.78
N ILE A 378 12.12 -15.08 -14.46
CA ILE A 378 13.16 -14.43 -13.65
C ILE A 378 14.41 -15.30 -13.62
N ALA A 379 14.24 -16.62 -13.40
CA ALA A 379 15.33 -17.58 -13.36
C ALA A 379 16.05 -17.67 -14.71
N ASP A 380 15.28 -17.76 -15.80
CA ASP A 380 15.82 -17.79 -17.17
C ASP A 380 16.64 -16.55 -17.49
N GLU A 381 16.12 -15.38 -17.18
CA GLU A 381 16.81 -14.14 -17.45
C GLU A 381 18.06 -13.99 -16.55
N ALA A 382 18.01 -14.38 -15.27
CA ALA A 382 19.18 -14.37 -14.39
C ALA A 382 20.29 -15.27 -14.93
N ARG A 383 19.94 -16.42 -15.52
CA ARG A 383 20.86 -17.35 -16.21
C ARG A 383 21.51 -16.68 -17.42
N ILE A 384 20.73 -16.03 -18.26
CA ILE A 384 21.20 -15.26 -19.42
C ILE A 384 22.17 -14.14 -18.98
N GLN A 385 21.94 -13.53 -17.83
CA GLN A 385 22.78 -12.48 -17.27
C GLN A 385 24.02 -13.02 -16.52
N GLY A 386 24.30 -14.33 -16.63
CA GLY A 386 25.52 -14.97 -16.13
C GLY A 386 25.48 -15.49 -14.70
N MET A 387 24.31 -15.61 -14.07
CA MET A 387 24.20 -16.29 -12.78
C MET A 387 24.46 -17.79 -12.96
N PRO A 388 25.32 -18.41 -12.15
CA PRO A 388 25.64 -19.86 -12.28
C PRO A 388 24.36 -20.71 -12.07
N GLU A 389 24.24 -21.77 -12.90
CA GLU A 389 23.09 -22.71 -12.80
C GLU A 389 22.97 -23.32 -11.40
N SER A 390 24.11 -23.62 -10.75
CA SER A 390 24.14 -24.14 -9.38
C SER A 390 23.61 -23.18 -8.31
N SER A 391 23.38 -21.93 -8.66
CA SER A 391 22.85 -20.88 -7.78
C SER A 391 21.40 -20.51 -8.10
N ILE A 392 20.73 -21.24 -9.01
CA ILE A 392 19.35 -20.97 -9.43
C ILE A 392 18.49 -22.19 -9.14
N TYR A 393 17.38 -21.99 -8.41
CA TYR A 393 16.41 -23.04 -8.07
C TYR A 393 15.00 -22.56 -8.40
N TYR A 394 14.28 -23.37 -9.16
CA TYR A 394 12.88 -23.13 -9.51
C TYR A 394 11.97 -24.16 -8.86
N PHE A 395 10.81 -23.72 -8.37
CA PHE A 395 9.76 -24.58 -7.80
C PHE A 395 8.39 -24.14 -8.30
N GLU A 396 7.52 -25.10 -8.58
CA GLU A 396 6.13 -24.80 -8.94
C GLU A 396 5.33 -24.27 -7.75
N THR A 397 5.61 -24.81 -6.55
CA THR A 397 4.82 -24.47 -5.35
C THR A 397 5.67 -23.92 -4.20
N PRO A 398 5.12 -23.03 -3.38
CA PRO A 398 5.80 -22.55 -2.17
C PRO A 398 6.14 -23.68 -1.17
N VAL A 399 5.34 -24.77 -1.18
CA VAL A 399 5.56 -25.92 -0.27
C VAL A 399 6.85 -26.66 -0.64
N ASP A 400 7.13 -26.84 -1.93
CA ASP A 400 8.32 -27.51 -2.40
C ASP A 400 9.57 -26.65 -2.16
N ALA A 401 9.47 -25.36 -2.43
CA ALA A 401 10.53 -24.40 -2.10
C ALA A 401 10.84 -24.39 -0.59
N ALA A 402 9.83 -24.36 0.27
CA ALA A 402 10.01 -24.41 1.72
C ALA A 402 10.64 -25.73 2.19
N ARG A 403 10.27 -26.86 1.56
CA ARG A 403 10.85 -28.18 1.86
C ARG A 403 12.32 -28.25 1.45
N TYR A 404 12.68 -27.68 0.31
CA TYR A 404 14.06 -27.57 -0.14
C TYR A 404 14.88 -26.71 0.83
N LEU A 405 14.43 -25.50 1.15
CA LEU A 405 15.13 -24.56 2.04
C LEU A 405 15.35 -25.12 3.45
N LYS A 406 14.41 -25.92 3.97
CA LYS A 406 14.59 -26.61 5.26
C LYS A 406 15.69 -27.68 5.26
N ARG A 407 16.02 -28.26 4.10
CA ARG A 407 17.04 -29.31 3.94
C ARG A 407 18.38 -28.74 3.50
N THR A 408 18.37 -27.55 2.93
CA THR A 408 19.58 -26.88 2.47
C THR A 408 20.28 -26.22 3.64
N ASP A 409 21.58 -26.41 3.75
CA ASP A 409 22.39 -25.68 4.74
C ASP A 409 22.44 -24.19 4.31
N LEU A 410 21.62 -23.39 5.00
CA LEU A 410 21.58 -21.94 4.82
C LEU A 410 22.56 -21.20 5.72
N THR A 411 23.57 -21.92 6.23
CA THR A 411 24.64 -21.29 7.02
C THR A 411 25.39 -20.25 6.18
N PRO A 412 25.86 -19.17 6.80
CA PRO A 412 26.61 -18.10 6.14
C PRO A 412 27.90 -18.55 5.50
#